data_4554521f5d1522fbce7e766097093e09
#
_entry.id   4554521f5d1522fbce7e766097093e09
#
_cell.length_a   1.000
_cell.length_b   1.000
_cell.length_c   1.000
_cell.angle_alpha   90.00
_cell.angle_beta   90.00
_cell.angle_gamma   90.00
#
_symmetry.space_group_name_H-M   'P 1'
#
loop_
_entity.id
_entity.type
_entity.pdbx_description
1 polymer ?
#
loop_
_entity_poly.entity_id
_entity_poly.type
_entity_poly.pdbx_seq_one_letter_code
_entity_poly.pdbx_strand_id
1 'polypeptide(L)'
;MTAMPLTLLLACSTVLVQAPVQTIVDIHGLTPREHRVAAFVLAAPQELRVTAVGAEPRPRRLQQDRDAERWQDDEQTTWPAAAWILDARTRAVVWDLRAAETERSANGLRRFSGMVRLPGGVYEAHYASYAAASFSGGEFNLRMLTRRGRGSRYGGPYVDDGSYKEFALTVEGPGGRLASTDEIAAARAAFMASAIATAVPERNAAARQGFELTRPTDVEVYAIGELTRDGSFDYGWIINADTHERVWTMTYDNSEPAGGAQKNRMVHETLHLKPGRYAAYFVNDDTHGPPPGEWNAVPATDPAFWGLTLRVADPAARASVRPFNYEPVPAGQTLVSLIGIGDRATRSSGFTLRRAMEVRVYAIGEGTEDGMVDYAWIVDATRHRRVWTMRYEDTEHAGGAEKNRLFDGTVHLEAGSYLIHYTSDGSHSYNNWNASPPAEARYWGVSVFPASGRLNPADAGPFERASGGTVVAQLVRMGNDEQARTTFRLTRETSLRVYALGEGSDGDMVDYGRIENENGRVVWKMAYDESDPAGGARKNRVFDGVITLPAGTYVLRYTSDGSHAYGDWNDDPPDDPESWGITVFRTGNP
;
A
#
# COMPACT_ATOMS: atom_id res chain seq x y z
N MET A 1 73.85 52.07 37.92
CA MET A 1 72.74 52.90 37.40
C MET A 1 72.31 52.27 36.06
N THR A 2 71.36 51.36 36.12
CA THR A 2 70.86 50.66 34.96
C THR A 2 69.36 51.01 34.79
N ALA A 3 69.02 51.71 33.73
CA ALA A 3 67.69 52.17 33.40
C ALA A 3 66.85 51.00 32.82
N MET A 4 65.72 50.70 33.43
CA MET A 4 64.70 49.81 32.86
C MET A 4 63.82 50.58 31.83
N PRO A 5 63.51 50.03 30.70
CA PRO A 5 62.54 50.65 29.80
C PRO A 5 61.09 50.30 30.23
N LEU A 6 60.29 51.31 30.31
CA LEU A 6 58.84 51.27 30.62
C LEU A 6 58.11 50.87 29.32
N THR A 7 57.58 49.64 29.26
CA THR A 7 56.75 49.16 28.14
C THR A 7 55.28 49.58 28.34
N LEU A 8 54.82 50.50 27.53
CA LEU A 8 53.42 50.96 27.48
C LEU A 8 52.55 49.91 26.77
N LEU A 9 51.73 49.21 27.53
CA LEU A 9 50.68 48.34 26.97
C LEU A 9 49.49 49.20 26.46
N LEU A 10 49.35 49.37 25.20
CA LEU A 10 48.12 49.91 24.59
C LEU A 10 47.05 48.83 24.66
N ALA A 11 46.07 48.95 25.52
CA ALA A 11 44.84 48.16 25.50
C ALA A 11 43.96 48.66 24.34
N CYS A 12 43.97 47.94 23.22
CA CYS A 12 43.06 48.18 22.11
C CYS A 12 41.67 47.67 22.52
N SER A 13 40.80 48.53 23.03
CA SER A 13 39.37 48.22 23.24
C SER A 13 38.70 48.14 21.88
N THR A 14 38.51 46.94 21.35
CA THR A 14 37.65 46.72 20.21
C THR A 14 36.21 46.98 20.65
N VAL A 15 35.68 48.14 20.32
CA VAL A 15 34.24 48.41 20.35
C VAL A 15 33.60 47.50 19.31
N LEU A 16 32.99 46.42 19.77
CA LEU A 16 32.08 45.61 18.92
C LEU A 16 30.92 46.52 18.54
N VAL A 17 30.97 47.11 17.34
CA VAL A 17 29.82 47.77 16.75
C VAL A 17 28.80 46.65 16.45
N GLN A 18 27.80 46.58 17.29
CA GLN A 18 26.67 45.65 17.06
C GLN A 18 25.97 46.06 15.76
N ALA A 19 25.94 45.17 14.79
CA ALA A 19 25.24 45.44 13.53
C ALA A 19 23.76 45.81 13.84
N PRO A 20 23.17 46.73 13.08
CA PRO A 20 21.77 47.13 13.33
C PRO A 20 20.85 45.91 13.19
N VAL A 21 19.90 45.79 14.12
CA VAL A 21 18.84 44.75 14.04
C VAL A 21 18.00 45.05 12.81
N GLN A 22 17.83 44.05 11.93
CA GLN A 22 17.05 44.15 10.73
C GLN A 22 16.04 43.01 10.69
N THR A 23 14.93 43.22 10.01
CA THR A 23 13.95 42.16 9.69
C THR A 23 14.55 41.24 8.63
N ILE A 24 14.69 39.96 8.98
CA ILE A 24 15.24 38.90 8.13
C ILE A 24 14.11 38.18 7.40
N VAL A 25 13.05 37.83 8.15
CA VAL A 25 11.83 37.15 7.64
C VAL A 25 10.62 37.95 8.07
N ASP A 26 9.68 38.14 7.16
CA ASP A 26 8.39 38.76 7.41
C ASP A 26 7.29 38.02 6.62
N ILE A 27 6.57 37.14 7.30
CA ILE A 27 5.43 36.37 6.76
C ILE A 27 4.16 36.95 7.39
N HIS A 28 3.31 37.56 6.59
CA HIS A 28 2.01 38.12 7.01
C HIS A 28 1.00 38.08 5.85
N GLY A 29 -0.25 38.45 6.12
CA GLY A 29 -1.30 38.52 5.09
C GLY A 29 -1.61 37.15 4.49
N LEU A 30 -1.67 36.12 5.34
CA LEU A 30 -2.00 34.77 4.93
C LEU A 30 -3.48 34.64 4.59
N THR A 31 -3.78 33.74 3.65
CA THR A 31 -5.13 33.31 3.30
C THR A 31 -5.46 31.95 3.92
N PRO A 32 -6.73 31.54 3.98
CA PRO A 32 -7.10 30.19 4.42
C PRO A 32 -6.43 29.11 3.56
N ARG A 33 -5.93 28.04 4.20
CA ARG A 33 -5.25 26.91 3.56
C ARG A 33 -3.95 27.29 2.85
N GLU A 34 -3.23 28.24 3.41
CA GLU A 34 -1.95 28.65 2.89
C GLU A 34 -0.81 28.12 3.76
N HIS A 35 0.22 27.57 3.12
CA HIS A 35 1.51 27.25 3.71
C HIS A 35 2.58 28.11 3.04
N ARG A 36 3.21 29.00 3.81
CA ARG A 36 4.24 29.92 3.33
C ARG A 36 5.57 29.59 3.98
N VAL A 37 6.63 29.63 3.18
CA VAL A 37 8.00 29.37 3.62
C VAL A 37 8.89 30.52 3.21
N ALA A 38 9.73 30.99 4.13
CA ALA A 38 10.80 31.93 3.85
C ALA A 38 12.10 31.38 4.46
N ALA A 39 13.11 31.17 3.65
CA ALA A 39 14.39 30.69 4.14
C ALA A 39 15.37 31.84 4.40
N PHE A 40 16.24 31.65 5.41
CA PHE A 40 17.23 32.63 5.80
C PHE A 40 18.57 31.99 6.18
N VAL A 41 19.63 32.80 6.10
CA VAL A 41 21.01 32.40 6.43
C VAL A 41 21.52 33.22 7.59
N LEU A 42 22.19 32.55 8.53
CA LEU A 42 22.98 33.13 9.60
C LEU A 42 24.46 32.79 9.35
N ALA A 43 25.30 33.80 9.20
CA ALA A 43 26.74 33.61 9.01
C ALA A 43 27.47 33.09 10.27
N ALA A 44 26.93 33.37 11.45
CA ALA A 44 27.47 32.97 12.75
C ALA A 44 26.34 32.79 13.78
N PRO A 45 26.59 32.10 14.89
CA PRO A 45 25.63 32.00 15.99
C PRO A 45 25.20 33.37 16.49
N GLN A 46 23.86 33.57 16.61
CA GLN A 46 23.32 34.83 17.13
C GLN A 46 21.96 34.63 17.79
N GLU A 47 21.55 35.62 18.55
CA GLU A 47 20.21 35.72 19.11
C GLU A 47 19.30 36.48 18.14
N LEU A 48 18.14 35.90 17.87
CA LEU A 48 17.13 36.44 16.98
C LEU A 48 15.90 36.80 17.81
N ARG A 49 15.29 37.94 17.53
CA ARG A 49 13.93 38.20 18.01
C ARG A 49 12.95 37.51 17.08
N VAL A 50 12.18 36.59 17.62
CA VAL A 50 11.07 35.95 16.92
C VAL A 50 9.75 36.50 17.46
N THR A 51 8.89 36.97 16.56
CA THR A 51 7.54 37.38 16.89
C THR A 51 6.57 36.60 16.02
N ALA A 52 5.58 35.98 16.63
CA ALA A 52 4.60 35.17 15.88
C ALA A 52 3.20 35.28 16.50
N VAL A 53 2.20 35.20 15.63
CA VAL A 53 0.78 35.18 16.01
C VAL A 53 0.14 33.98 15.34
N GLY A 54 -0.48 33.09 16.12
CA GLY A 54 -1.18 31.92 15.63
C GLY A 54 -2.49 31.67 16.38
N ALA A 55 -3.14 30.56 16.07
CA ALA A 55 -4.40 30.18 16.71
C ALA A 55 -4.32 28.77 17.25
N GLU A 56 -4.67 28.60 18.52
CA GLU A 56 -4.78 27.28 19.16
C GLU A 56 -6.14 26.62 18.87
N PRO A 57 -6.23 25.30 18.99
CA PRO A 57 -7.51 24.58 18.93
C PRO A 57 -8.44 25.09 20.04
N ARG A 58 -9.72 25.26 19.73
CA ARG A 58 -10.74 25.59 20.72
C ARG A 58 -11.44 24.32 21.17
N PRO A 59 -11.41 23.95 22.46
CA PRO A 59 -12.13 22.79 22.95
C PRO A 59 -13.64 22.98 22.73
N ARG A 60 -14.28 22.03 22.03
CA ARG A 60 -15.74 21.97 21.90
C ARG A 60 -16.37 21.62 23.24
N ARG A 61 -17.46 22.31 23.62
CA ARG A 61 -18.39 21.77 24.62
C ARG A 61 -19.19 20.65 23.94
N LEU A 62 -18.89 19.41 24.32
CA LEU A 62 -19.57 18.22 23.82
C LEU A 62 -21.07 18.27 24.12
N GLN A 63 -21.89 18.29 23.09
CA GLN A 63 -23.27 17.84 23.13
C GLN A 63 -23.24 16.37 22.71
N GLN A 64 -23.73 15.49 23.57
CA GLN A 64 -23.66 14.01 23.45
C GLN A 64 -24.30 13.55 22.14
N ASP A 65 -23.49 13.21 21.15
CA ASP A 65 -23.85 12.40 20.00
C ASP A 65 -22.83 11.27 19.88
N ARG A 66 -23.30 10.04 20.12
CA ARG A 66 -22.46 8.84 20.23
C ARG A 66 -21.83 8.36 18.91
N ASP A 67 -22.29 8.88 17.77
CA ASP A 67 -21.77 8.50 16.44
C ASP A 67 -20.64 9.41 15.91
N ALA A 68 -20.30 10.48 16.67
CA ALA A 68 -19.28 11.45 16.31
C ALA A 68 -17.90 11.18 16.93
N GLU A 69 -17.74 10.13 17.74
CA GLU A 69 -16.51 9.89 18.52
C GLU A 69 -15.31 9.47 17.66
N ARG A 70 -15.53 8.94 16.46
CA ARG A 70 -14.47 8.34 15.63
C ARG A 70 -13.58 9.35 14.86
N TRP A 71 -14.03 10.60 14.69
CA TRP A 71 -13.32 11.63 13.90
C TRP A 71 -13.00 12.90 14.70
N GLN A 72 -13.26 12.93 16.01
CA GLN A 72 -13.20 14.13 16.84
C GLN A 72 -11.82 14.46 17.41
N ASP A 73 -10.90 13.53 17.51
CA ASP A 73 -9.61 13.75 18.16
C ASP A 73 -8.68 14.67 17.35
N ASP A 74 -8.69 14.59 16.02
CA ASP A 74 -7.83 15.39 15.15
C ASP A 74 -8.15 16.89 15.16
N GLU A 75 -9.43 17.26 15.25
CA GLU A 75 -9.84 18.67 15.23
C GLU A 75 -9.54 19.41 16.56
N GLN A 76 -9.52 18.68 17.68
CA GLN A 76 -9.38 19.30 19.01
C GLN A 76 -7.93 19.64 19.39
N THR A 77 -6.96 19.00 18.76
CA THR A 77 -5.52 19.17 19.08
C THR A 77 -4.74 19.90 18.00
N THR A 78 -5.26 19.99 16.78
CA THR A 78 -4.56 20.63 15.66
C THR A 78 -4.70 22.16 15.71
N TRP A 79 -3.57 22.86 15.70
CA TRP A 79 -3.53 24.32 15.59
C TRP A 79 -3.97 24.77 14.19
N PRO A 80 -5.05 25.56 14.06
CA PRO A 80 -5.50 26.09 12.77
C PRO A 80 -4.52 27.09 12.14
N ALA A 81 -3.64 27.70 12.95
CA ALA A 81 -2.59 28.57 12.45
C ALA A 81 -1.35 28.46 13.36
N ALA A 82 -0.21 28.10 12.80
CA ALA A 82 1.04 27.91 13.51
C ALA A 82 2.25 28.29 12.66
N ALA A 83 3.34 28.68 13.35
CA ALA A 83 4.63 28.98 12.77
C ALA A 83 5.73 28.13 13.41
N TRP A 84 6.76 27.77 12.65
CA TRP A 84 7.94 27.06 13.14
C TRP A 84 9.18 27.39 12.31
N ILE A 85 10.35 27.11 12.87
CA ILE A 85 11.64 27.27 12.18
C ILE A 85 12.35 25.93 12.17
N LEU A 86 12.83 25.53 11.00
CA LEU A 86 13.48 24.27 10.70
C LEU A 86 14.93 24.54 10.26
N ASP A 87 15.89 23.80 10.80
CA ASP A 87 17.25 23.76 10.27
C ASP A 87 17.25 23.00 8.95
N ALA A 88 17.58 23.67 7.85
CA ALA A 88 17.49 23.10 6.50
C ALA A 88 18.49 21.95 6.25
N ARG A 89 19.55 21.85 7.03
CA ARG A 89 20.60 20.83 6.90
C ARG A 89 20.33 19.57 7.72
N THR A 90 19.79 19.74 8.95
CA THR A 90 19.54 18.61 9.88
C THR A 90 18.09 18.17 9.88
N ARG A 91 17.18 18.97 9.33
CA ARG A 91 15.71 18.84 9.36
C ARG A 91 15.11 18.93 10.77
N ALA A 92 15.89 19.32 11.76
CA ALA A 92 15.41 19.51 13.12
C ALA A 92 14.58 20.80 13.25
N VAL A 93 13.43 20.70 13.93
CA VAL A 93 12.65 21.88 14.34
C VAL A 93 13.40 22.58 15.46
N VAL A 94 13.84 23.80 15.22
CA VAL A 94 14.64 24.59 16.19
C VAL A 94 13.80 25.59 16.97
N TRP A 95 12.62 25.90 16.50
CA TRP A 95 11.61 26.70 17.19
C TRP A 95 10.21 26.39 16.67
N ASP A 96 9.21 26.35 17.56
CA ASP A 96 7.83 26.05 17.23
C ASP A 96 6.88 26.85 18.13
N LEU A 97 5.96 27.63 17.53
CA LEU A 97 4.97 28.43 18.24
C LEU A 97 4.08 27.58 19.16
N ARG A 98 3.82 26.33 18.81
CA ARG A 98 2.97 25.39 19.57
C ARG A 98 3.62 24.94 20.88
N ALA A 99 4.94 24.86 20.89
CA ALA A 99 5.75 24.48 22.05
C ALA A 99 6.26 25.70 22.87
N ALA A 100 6.17 26.92 22.31
CA ALA A 100 6.64 28.12 22.93
C ALA A 100 5.69 28.64 24.04
N GLU A 101 6.24 29.32 25.02
CA GLU A 101 5.45 30.05 26.01
C GLU A 101 4.77 31.24 25.33
N THR A 102 3.46 31.17 25.12
CA THR A 102 2.67 32.18 24.40
C THR A 102 1.70 32.93 25.30
N GLU A 103 1.44 34.17 24.96
CA GLU A 103 0.36 34.96 25.56
C GLU A 103 -0.95 34.74 24.77
N ARG A 104 -2.05 34.60 25.52
CA ARG A 104 -3.39 34.50 24.92
C ARG A 104 -4.07 35.86 24.83
N SER A 105 -4.41 36.28 23.62
CA SER A 105 -5.18 37.51 23.41
C SER A 105 -6.68 37.34 23.67
N ALA A 106 -7.40 38.44 23.81
CA ALA A 106 -8.84 38.44 24.09
C ALA A 106 -9.67 37.75 22.99
N ASN A 107 -9.20 37.76 21.73
CA ASN A 107 -9.81 37.06 20.60
C ASN A 107 -9.39 35.57 20.48
N GLY A 108 -8.60 35.07 21.45
CA GLY A 108 -8.18 33.66 21.51
C GLY A 108 -6.97 33.31 20.66
N LEU A 109 -6.29 34.31 20.09
CA LEU A 109 -5.04 34.09 19.39
C LEU A 109 -3.89 33.91 20.39
N ARG A 110 -2.86 33.18 19.94
CA ARG A 110 -1.61 32.98 20.66
C ARG A 110 -0.54 33.87 20.07
N ARG A 111 0.15 34.61 20.93
CA ARG A 111 1.22 35.54 20.57
C ARG A 111 2.54 35.12 21.26
N PHE A 112 3.60 35.11 20.51
CA PHE A 112 4.95 34.92 20.98
C PHE A 112 5.79 36.15 20.62
N SER A 113 6.61 36.61 21.53
CA SER A 113 7.67 37.58 21.28
C SER A 113 8.84 37.29 22.22
N GLY A 114 9.92 36.74 21.69
CA GLY A 114 11.05 36.29 22.50
C GLY A 114 12.34 36.19 21.71
N MET A 115 13.44 35.94 22.46
CA MET A 115 14.76 35.71 21.87
C MET A 115 15.00 34.24 21.66
N VAL A 116 15.46 33.88 20.45
CA VAL A 116 15.82 32.52 20.07
C VAL A 116 17.27 32.51 19.58
N ARG A 117 18.11 31.70 20.22
CA ARG A 117 19.52 31.58 19.84
C ARG A 117 19.69 30.46 18.84
N LEU A 118 20.18 30.77 17.63
CA LEU A 118 20.44 29.80 16.57
C LEU A 118 21.94 29.81 16.21
N PRO A 119 22.53 28.65 15.89
CA PRO A 119 23.84 28.53 15.24
C PRO A 119 23.92 29.24 13.90
N GLY A 120 25.13 29.39 13.34
CA GLY A 120 25.29 29.73 11.91
C GLY A 120 24.76 28.59 11.05
N GLY A 121 23.94 28.92 10.04
CA GLY A 121 23.30 27.90 9.20
C GLY A 121 22.25 28.46 8.23
N VAL A 122 21.59 27.55 7.53
CA VAL A 122 20.44 27.84 6.66
C VAL A 122 19.19 27.32 7.36
N TYR A 123 18.17 28.15 7.44
CA TYR A 123 16.92 27.85 8.13
C TYR A 123 15.72 28.08 7.23
N GLU A 124 14.66 27.32 7.44
CA GLU A 124 13.37 27.48 6.80
C GLU A 124 12.34 27.93 7.85
N ALA A 125 11.84 29.14 7.71
CA ALA A 125 10.75 29.68 8.53
C ALA A 125 9.42 29.38 7.83
N HIS A 126 8.58 28.61 8.49
CA HIS A 126 7.30 28.14 7.96
C HIS A 126 6.14 28.80 8.70
N TYR A 127 5.08 29.05 7.96
CA TYR A 127 3.79 29.42 8.52
C TYR A 127 2.67 28.68 7.79
N ALA A 128 1.79 28.00 8.52
CA ALA A 128 0.62 27.31 7.98
C ALA A 128 -0.67 27.87 8.59
N SER A 129 -1.63 28.25 7.73
CA SER A 129 -2.96 28.72 8.11
C SER A 129 -4.04 27.82 7.50
N TYR A 130 -4.47 26.82 8.27
CA TYR A 130 -5.50 25.87 7.86
C TYR A 130 -6.71 26.02 8.78
N ALA A 131 -7.82 26.53 8.27
CA ALA A 131 -9.08 26.39 8.98
C ALA A 131 -9.44 24.91 9.04
N ALA A 132 -9.80 24.42 10.23
CA ALA A 132 -10.32 23.07 10.33
C ALA A 132 -11.51 22.90 9.40
N ALA A 133 -11.37 22.03 8.41
CA ALA A 133 -12.48 21.63 7.58
C ALA A 133 -13.29 20.59 8.34
N SER A 134 -14.58 20.84 8.58
CA SER A 134 -15.50 19.81 9.04
C SER A 134 -15.65 18.77 7.92
N PHE A 135 -15.10 17.58 8.11
CA PHE A 135 -15.39 16.44 7.25
C PHE A 135 -16.77 15.87 7.59
N SER A 136 -17.73 16.08 6.73
CA SER A 136 -18.88 15.18 6.57
C SER A 136 -18.77 14.59 5.16
N GLY A 137 -18.77 13.28 5.05
CA GLY A 137 -18.63 12.58 3.79
C GLY A 137 -19.54 13.10 2.69
N GLY A 138 -18.98 13.33 1.50
CA GLY A 138 -19.66 13.74 0.29
C GLY A 138 -19.48 15.22 -0.03
N GLU A 139 -18.87 15.48 -1.19
CA GLU A 139 -18.74 16.73 -1.92
C GLU A 139 -18.47 18.02 -1.14
N PHE A 140 -17.25 18.48 -1.27
CA PHE A 140 -16.79 19.78 -0.79
C PHE A 140 -17.55 20.94 -1.47
N ASN A 141 -18.52 21.55 -0.77
CA ASN A 141 -19.28 22.68 -1.30
C ASN A 141 -18.70 24.01 -0.80
N LEU A 142 -17.84 24.64 -1.61
CA LEU A 142 -17.21 25.95 -1.38
C LEU A 142 -18.22 27.09 -1.10
N ARG A 143 -19.51 26.87 -1.34
CA ARG A 143 -20.57 27.86 -1.12
C ARG A 143 -20.95 28.08 0.35
N MET A 144 -20.51 27.26 1.29
CA MET A 144 -20.80 27.43 2.72
C MET A 144 -19.96 28.51 3.42
N LEU A 145 -18.85 28.95 2.82
CA LEU A 145 -17.98 29.99 3.39
C LEU A 145 -18.51 31.42 3.26
N THR A 146 -19.59 31.69 2.49
CA THR A 146 -20.05 33.04 2.20
C THR A 146 -21.46 33.40 2.73
N ARG A 147 -22.13 32.50 3.45
CA ARG A 147 -23.45 32.81 4.03
C ARG A 147 -23.34 33.28 5.47
N ARG A 148 -23.47 34.59 5.70
CA ARG A 148 -23.97 35.17 6.95
C ARG A 148 -25.35 34.57 7.25
N GLY A 149 -25.44 33.65 8.18
CA GLY A 149 -26.72 33.10 8.59
C GLY A 149 -26.62 32.06 9.66
N ARG A 150 -27.08 32.39 10.85
CA ARG A 150 -27.48 31.54 11.99
C ARG A 150 -27.18 30.05 11.88
N GLY A 151 -26.21 29.59 12.72
CA GLY A 151 -26.27 28.29 13.34
C GLY A 151 -26.01 27.11 12.41
N SER A 152 -24.77 26.94 11.90
CA SER A 152 -24.32 25.64 11.47
C SER A 152 -24.01 24.76 12.71
N ARG A 153 -24.69 23.62 12.85
CA ARG A 153 -24.53 22.66 13.94
C ARG A 153 -23.22 21.85 13.85
N TYR A 154 -22.35 22.17 12.89
CA TYR A 154 -21.06 21.53 12.65
C TYR A 154 -19.99 22.63 12.60
N GLY A 155 -19.45 22.98 13.78
CA GLY A 155 -18.42 24.00 13.92
C GLY A 155 -17.07 23.33 14.18
N GLY A 156 -16.17 23.30 13.21
CA GLY A 156 -14.73 23.17 13.44
C GLY A 156 -14.20 24.39 14.22
N PRO A 157 -12.91 24.42 14.66
CA PRO A 157 -12.34 25.58 15.34
C PRO A 157 -12.45 26.79 14.42
N TYR A 158 -13.41 27.66 14.74
CA TYR A 158 -13.74 28.85 13.96
C TYR A 158 -12.69 29.91 14.25
N VAL A 159 -11.85 30.19 13.28
CA VAL A 159 -11.04 31.40 13.25
C VAL A 159 -11.87 32.45 12.51
N ASP A 160 -12.19 33.56 13.17
CA ASP A 160 -12.91 34.66 12.57
C ASP A 160 -12.17 35.18 11.33
N ASP A 161 -12.85 35.47 10.22
CA ASP A 161 -12.27 35.99 8.97
C ASP A 161 -11.33 37.20 9.19
N GLY A 162 -11.54 37.96 10.27
CA GLY A 162 -10.63 39.02 10.70
C GLY A 162 -9.28 38.55 11.22
N SER A 163 -9.20 37.34 11.78
CA SER A 163 -8.00 36.83 12.44
C SER A 163 -6.87 36.49 11.47
N TYR A 164 -7.17 36.15 10.21
CA TYR A 164 -6.13 35.89 9.20
C TYR A 164 -5.22 37.09 8.95
N LYS A 165 -5.72 38.30 9.16
CA LYS A 165 -4.92 39.53 9.02
C LYS A 165 -3.88 39.70 10.14
N GLU A 166 -4.10 39.03 11.27
CA GLU A 166 -3.18 39.08 12.42
C GLU A 166 -2.13 37.97 12.39
N PHE A 167 -2.31 36.93 11.57
CA PHE A 167 -1.36 35.84 11.46
C PHE A 167 -0.05 36.32 10.85
N ALA A 168 1.03 36.11 11.59
CA ALA A 168 2.34 36.60 11.21
C ALA A 168 3.47 35.78 11.85
N LEU A 169 4.59 35.76 11.17
CA LEU A 169 5.90 35.34 11.69
C LEU A 169 6.95 36.34 11.24
N THR A 170 7.60 36.98 12.21
CA THR A 170 8.71 37.90 11.94
C THR A 170 9.96 37.37 12.66
N VAL A 171 11.09 37.36 11.95
CA VAL A 171 12.40 37.05 12.48
C VAL A 171 13.32 38.23 12.26
N GLU A 172 13.88 38.75 13.35
CA GLU A 172 14.77 39.90 13.32
C GLU A 172 16.12 39.60 13.99
N GLY A 173 17.19 40.16 13.45
CA GLY A 173 18.53 39.97 14.03
C GLY A 173 19.60 40.80 13.36
N PRO A 174 20.82 40.85 13.97
CA PRO A 174 21.88 41.75 13.52
C PRO A 174 22.68 41.28 12.31
N GLY A 175 22.54 40.06 11.84
CA GLY A 175 23.45 39.52 10.81
C GLY A 175 22.86 38.46 9.90
N GLY A 176 21.52 38.33 9.86
CA GLY A 176 20.83 37.39 8.96
C GLY A 176 20.38 38.05 7.65
N ARG A 177 20.12 37.24 6.67
CA ARG A 177 19.50 37.64 5.39
C ARG A 177 18.64 36.51 4.81
N LEU A 178 17.77 36.82 3.88
CA LEU A 178 17.07 35.77 3.13
C LEU A 178 18.07 34.87 2.40
N ALA A 179 17.78 33.58 2.39
CA ALA A 179 18.54 32.58 1.63
C ALA A 179 18.16 32.64 0.16
N SER A 180 19.15 32.43 -0.70
CA SER A 180 18.88 32.18 -2.11
C SER A 180 18.32 30.76 -2.34
N THR A 181 17.69 30.54 -3.48
CA THR A 181 17.23 29.19 -3.88
C THR A 181 18.36 28.17 -3.89
N ASP A 182 19.57 28.59 -4.33
CA ASP A 182 20.74 27.71 -4.39
C ASP A 182 21.25 27.33 -2.98
N GLU A 183 21.19 28.26 -2.02
CA GLU A 183 21.59 27.97 -0.65
C GLU A 183 20.62 26.99 0.04
N ILE A 184 19.32 27.11 -0.23
CA ILE A 184 18.31 26.17 0.27
C ILE A 184 18.55 24.79 -0.37
N ALA A 185 18.73 24.75 -1.69
CA ALA A 185 19.02 23.52 -2.41
C ALA A 185 20.29 22.83 -1.90
N ALA A 186 21.36 23.61 -1.66
CA ALA A 186 22.62 23.10 -1.11
C ALA A 186 22.47 22.56 0.32
N ALA A 187 21.68 23.20 1.18
CA ALA A 187 21.43 22.73 2.54
C ALA A 187 20.63 21.42 2.53
N ARG A 188 19.58 21.32 1.71
CA ARG A 188 18.79 20.09 1.53
C ARG A 188 19.64 18.98 0.91
N ALA A 189 20.48 19.31 -0.09
CA ALA A 189 21.42 18.37 -0.69
C ALA A 189 22.44 17.84 0.33
N ALA A 190 22.85 18.64 1.31
CA ALA A 190 23.73 18.19 2.38
C ALA A 190 23.05 17.14 3.29
N PHE A 191 21.74 17.28 3.57
CA PHE A 191 20.96 16.23 4.25
C PHE A 191 20.89 14.96 3.39
N MET A 192 20.66 15.11 2.10
CA MET A 192 20.54 13.99 1.15
C MET A 192 21.90 13.36 0.77
N ALA A 193 23.03 13.95 1.13
CA ALA A 193 24.37 13.44 0.72
C ALA A 193 24.66 12.00 1.22
N SER A 194 24.10 11.61 2.35
CA SER A 194 24.17 10.25 2.91
C SER A 194 22.98 9.36 2.56
N ALA A 195 22.04 9.84 1.74
CA ALA A 195 20.88 9.04 1.33
C ALA A 195 21.29 7.85 0.47
N ILE A 196 20.67 6.72 0.73
CA ILE A 196 20.90 5.44 0.04
C ILE A 196 19.66 4.97 -0.71
N ALA A 197 18.48 5.36 -0.24
CA ALA A 197 17.21 5.14 -0.92
C ALA A 197 16.23 6.26 -0.56
N THR A 198 15.38 6.61 -1.50
CA THR A 198 14.33 7.60 -1.33
C THR A 198 13.07 7.11 -2.03
N ALA A 199 12.01 6.91 -1.27
CA ALA A 199 10.70 6.56 -1.80
C ALA A 199 9.73 7.72 -1.50
N VAL A 200 9.47 8.54 -2.51
CA VAL A 200 8.56 9.68 -2.48
C VAL A 200 7.61 9.52 -3.66
N PRO A 201 6.43 8.96 -3.45
CA PRO A 201 5.48 8.75 -4.53
C PRO A 201 4.80 10.04 -4.94
N GLU A 202 4.31 10.06 -6.17
CA GLU A 202 3.26 10.98 -6.57
C GLU A 202 1.95 10.63 -5.85
N ARG A 203 0.97 11.52 -5.97
CA ARG A 203 -0.35 11.34 -5.38
C ARG A 203 -1.02 10.04 -5.84
N ASN A 204 -1.68 9.33 -4.94
CA ASN A 204 -2.37 8.06 -5.20
C ASN A 204 -1.46 7.04 -5.91
N ALA A 205 -0.24 6.93 -5.42
CA ALA A 205 0.80 6.12 -6.04
C ALA A 205 1.69 5.46 -4.99
N ALA A 206 2.56 4.61 -5.46
CA ALA A 206 3.64 4.02 -4.68
C ALA A 206 4.99 4.31 -5.32
N ALA A 207 5.99 4.48 -4.49
CA ALA A 207 7.39 4.55 -4.91
C ALA A 207 8.18 3.44 -4.23
N ARG A 208 9.19 2.93 -4.95
CA ARG A 208 10.13 1.95 -4.39
C ARG A 208 11.54 2.17 -4.89
N GLN A 209 12.51 1.77 -4.08
CA GLN A 209 13.91 1.77 -4.46
C GLN A 209 14.67 0.61 -3.81
N GLY A 210 15.38 -0.19 -4.63
CA GLY A 210 16.28 -1.23 -4.17
C GLY A 210 17.66 -0.69 -3.79
N PHE A 211 18.24 -1.25 -2.72
CA PHE A 211 19.62 -1.01 -2.30
C PHE A 211 20.26 -2.28 -1.73
N GLU A 212 21.55 -2.46 -2.01
CA GLU A 212 22.35 -3.57 -1.52
C GLU A 212 23.39 -3.04 -0.52
N LEU A 213 23.50 -3.70 0.64
CA LEU A 213 24.52 -3.45 1.63
C LEU A 213 25.58 -4.56 1.53
N THR A 214 26.83 -4.17 1.27
CA THR A 214 27.94 -5.14 1.16
C THR A 214 28.59 -5.47 2.52
N ARG A 215 28.23 -4.74 3.58
CA ARG A 215 28.66 -4.94 4.98
C ARG A 215 27.53 -4.53 5.95
N PRO A 216 27.56 -4.95 7.23
CA PRO A 216 26.65 -4.44 8.24
C PRO A 216 26.69 -2.92 8.28
N THR A 217 25.53 -2.27 8.31
CA THR A 217 25.43 -0.81 8.19
C THR A 217 24.29 -0.29 9.06
N ASP A 218 24.58 0.79 9.80
CA ASP A 218 23.55 1.57 10.50
C ASP A 218 22.88 2.51 9.49
N VAL A 219 21.58 2.29 9.30
CA VAL A 219 20.73 3.05 8.38
C VAL A 219 19.75 3.89 9.16
N GLU A 220 19.85 5.20 9.02
CA GLU A 220 18.86 6.13 9.53
C GLU A 220 17.61 6.10 8.66
N VAL A 221 16.47 5.89 9.28
CA VAL A 221 15.15 6.03 8.69
C VAL A 221 14.62 7.42 9.02
N TYR A 222 14.29 8.20 8.00
CA TYR A 222 13.56 9.46 8.12
C TYR A 222 12.30 9.34 7.26
N ALA A 223 11.15 9.17 7.90
CA ALA A 223 9.88 8.95 7.22
C ALA A 223 8.81 9.88 7.78
N ILE A 224 8.05 10.53 6.91
CA ILE A 224 6.90 11.35 7.27
C ILE A 224 5.70 10.89 6.44
N GLY A 225 4.57 10.64 7.10
CA GLY A 225 3.38 10.13 6.45
C GLY A 225 2.11 10.38 7.23
N GLU A 226 1.01 9.79 6.75
CA GLU A 226 -0.31 9.88 7.34
C GLU A 226 -0.71 8.57 7.99
N LEU A 227 -0.84 8.57 9.32
CA LEU A 227 -1.21 7.41 10.13
C LEU A 227 -2.18 7.82 11.23
N THR A 228 -3.19 7.00 11.44
CA THR A 228 -4.08 7.07 12.61
C THR A 228 -3.99 5.78 13.41
N ARG A 229 -4.68 5.69 14.54
CA ARG A 229 -4.76 4.44 15.31
C ARG A 229 -5.51 3.35 14.56
N ASP A 230 -6.43 3.75 13.69
CA ASP A 230 -7.36 2.86 12.98
C ASP A 230 -6.94 2.59 11.53
N GLY A 231 -5.85 3.21 11.02
CA GLY A 231 -5.41 3.00 9.63
C GLY A 231 -4.09 3.67 9.27
N SER A 232 -3.46 3.13 8.23
CA SER A 232 -2.24 3.64 7.61
C SER A 232 -2.57 4.08 6.19
N PHE A 233 -2.40 5.37 5.89
CA PHE A 233 -2.76 5.97 4.60
C PHE A 233 -1.52 6.25 3.77
N ASP A 234 -0.62 7.10 4.30
CA ASP A 234 0.69 7.36 3.70
C ASP A 234 1.77 6.80 4.61
N TYR A 235 2.44 5.75 4.19
CA TYR A 235 3.42 5.08 5.03
C TYR A 235 4.46 4.30 4.23
N GLY A 236 5.61 4.03 4.87
CA GLY A 236 6.69 3.28 4.26
C GLY A 236 7.02 1.97 4.97
N TRP A 237 7.69 1.07 4.24
CA TRP A 237 8.26 -0.16 4.78
C TRP A 237 9.53 -0.55 4.04
N ILE A 238 10.29 -1.46 4.64
CA ILE A 238 11.52 -2.02 4.06
C ILE A 238 11.38 -3.54 4.09
N ILE A 239 11.68 -4.19 2.98
CA ILE A 239 11.77 -5.65 2.89
C ILE A 239 13.21 -6.08 2.60
N ASN A 240 13.55 -7.27 3.02
CA ASN A 240 14.68 -8.01 2.47
C ASN A 240 14.29 -8.46 1.06
N ALA A 241 15.02 -8.04 0.03
CA ALA A 241 14.66 -8.29 -1.36
C ALA A 241 14.86 -9.77 -1.80
N ASP A 242 15.58 -10.57 -1.02
CA ASP A 242 15.84 -11.98 -1.32
C ASP A 242 14.88 -12.92 -0.56
N THR A 243 14.55 -12.61 0.70
CA THR A 243 13.58 -13.40 1.50
C THR A 243 12.17 -12.83 1.45
N HIS A 244 12.03 -11.55 1.07
CA HIS A 244 10.81 -10.74 1.03
C HIS A 244 10.17 -10.49 2.42
N GLU A 245 10.87 -10.85 3.46
CA GLU A 245 10.48 -10.56 4.84
C GLU A 245 10.50 -9.04 5.08
N ARG A 246 9.45 -8.52 5.74
CA ARG A 246 9.43 -7.13 6.20
C ARG A 246 10.41 -6.97 7.35
N VAL A 247 11.42 -6.13 7.15
CA VAL A 247 12.44 -5.84 8.17
C VAL A 247 12.11 -4.57 8.96
N TRP A 248 11.25 -3.72 8.41
CA TRP A 248 10.75 -2.52 9.06
C TRP A 248 9.46 -2.03 8.41
N THR A 249 8.55 -1.47 9.20
CA THR A 249 7.31 -0.83 8.73
C THR A 249 7.02 0.38 9.60
N MET A 250 6.66 1.51 8.98
CA MET A 250 6.15 2.69 9.66
C MET A 250 4.74 2.40 10.18
N THR A 251 4.53 2.54 11.48
CA THR A 251 3.26 2.31 12.15
C THR A 251 2.92 3.50 13.06
N TYR A 252 1.67 3.59 13.51
CA TYR A 252 1.31 4.61 14.49
C TYR A 252 2.14 4.48 15.77
N ASP A 253 2.39 3.24 16.24
CA ASP A 253 3.07 2.98 17.52
C ASP A 253 4.57 3.27 17.52
N ASN A 254 5.27 3.09 16.36
CA ASN A 254 6.69 3.42 16.26
C ASN A 254 6.96 4.83 15.73
N SER A 255 5.92 5.62 15.54
CA SER A 255 6.01 6.98 15.03
C SER A 255 5.65 8.01 16.09
N GLU A 256 6.16 9.21 15.93
CA GLU A 256 5.84 10.38 16.76
C GLU A 256 5.08 11.45 15.94
N PRO A 257 4.41 12.42 16.59
CA PRO A 257 3.76 13.52 15.87
C PRO A 257 4.76 14.31 15.02
N ALA A 258 4.48 14.42 13.71
CA ALA A 258 5.27 15.23 12.79
C ALA A 258 4.89 16.72 12.79
N GLY A 259 4.05 17.15 13.72
CA GLY A 259 3.48 18.50 13.76
C GLY A 259 2.36 18.70 12.74
N GLY A 260 1.67 19.83 12.84
CA GLY A 260 0.48 20.08 12.04
C GLY A 260 -0.71 19.24 12.49
N ALA A 261 -1.35 18.55 11.58
CA ALA A 261 -2.45 17.62 11.88
C ALA A 261 -1.96 16.43 12.70
N GLN A 262 -2.82 15.88 13.56
CA GLN A 262 -2.48 14.74 14.44
C GLN A 262 -2.12 13.49 13.64
N LYS A 263 -2.70 13.32 12.47
CA LYS A 263 -2.41 12.24 11.53
C LYS A 263 -1.05 12.33 10.85
N ASN A 264 -0.39 13.50 10.91
CA ASN A 264 0.99 13.64 10.46
C ASN A 264 1.91 12.92 11.46
N ARG A 265 2.54 11.87 11.00
CA ARG A 265 3.42 11.04 11.82
C ARG A 265 4.83 11.04 11.24
N MET A 266 5.82 10.91 12.10
CA MET A 266 7.23 10.88 11.72
C MET A 266 7.92 9.71 12.42
N VAL A 267 8.81 9.06 11.70
CA VAL A 267 9.83 8.17 12.27
C VAL A 267 11.20 8.73 11.97
N HIS A 268 12.03 8.81 13.01
CA HIS A 268 13.45 9.14 12.89
C HIS A 268 14.22 8.19 13.83
N GLU A 269 14.66 7.07 13.28
CA GLU A 269 15.35 6.02 14.03
C GLU A 269 16.49 5.41 13.22
N THR A 270 17.33 4.60 13.87
CA THR A 270 18.45 3.90 13.24
C THR A 270 18.22 2.42 13.27
N LEU A 271 18.28 1.78 12.10
CA LEU A 271 18.21 0.33 11.92
C LEU A 271 19.62 -0.23 11.70
N HIS A 272 19.96 -1.30 12.40
CA HIS A 272 21.19 -2.06 12.12
C HIS A 272 20.90 -3.17 11.10
N LEU A 273 21.18 -2.92 9.83
CA LEU A 273 20.92 -3.87 8.74
C LEU A 273 22.16 -4.73 8.44
N LYS A 274 21.93 -6.02 8.23
CA LYS A 274 22.96 -6.99 7.81
C LYS A 274 23.32 -6.77 6.33
N PRO A 275 24.46 -7.33 5.85
CA PRO A 275 24.71 -7.39 4.41
C PRO A 275 23.58 -8.12 3.71
N GLY A 276 23.13 -7.59 2.57
CA GLY A 276 22.00 -8.14 1.82
C GLY A 276 21.37 -7.13 0.90
N ARG A 277 20.36 -7.57 0.17
CA ARG A 277 19.57 -6.76 -0.74
C ARG A 277 18.25 -6.36 -0.07
N TYR A 278 17.87 -5.11 -0.22
CA TYR A 278 16.67 -4.54 0.41
C TYR A 278 15.89 -3.72 -0.59
N ALA A 279 14.59 -3.58 -0.36
CA ALA A 279 13.75 -2.64 -1.09
C ALA A 279 12.96 -1.78 -0.11
N ALA A 280 13.04 -0.48 -0.28
CA ALA A 280 12.28 0.52 0.45
C ALA A 280 11.05 0.90 -0.37
N TYR A 281 9.91 0.96 0.28
CA TYR A 281 8.62 1.34 -0.29
C TYR A 281 8.01 2.50 0.47
N PHE A 282 7.22 3.31 -0.22
CA PHE A 282 6.31 4.26 0.37
C PHE A 282 5.06 4.37 -0.51
N VAL A 283 3.88 4.37 0.11
CA VAL A 283 2.59 4.60 -0.54
C VAL A 283 2.02 5.94 -0.10
N ASN A 284 1.27 6.57 -0.99
CA ASN A 284 0.57 7.82 -0.74
C ASN A 284 -0.85 7.67 -1.30
N ASP A 285 -1.84 8.02 -0.50
CA ASP A 285 -3.23 8.09 -0.95
C ASP A 285 -3.50 9.39 -1.74
N ASP A 286 -4.75 9.77 -1.93
CA ASP A 286 -5.11 10.93 -2.75
C ASP A 286 -5.48 12.18 -1.93
N THR A 287 -5.30 12.18 -0.60
CA THR A 287 -5.98 13.17 0.24
C THR A 287 -5.10 14.14 1.02
N HIS A 288 -3.90 13.74 1.46
CA HIS A 288 -3.10 14.53 2.39
C HIS A 288 -1.60 14.41 2.11
N GLY A 289 -1.03 15.32 1.33
CA GLY A 289 0.39 15.27 1.01
C GLY A 289 0.80 16.30 -0.03
N PRO A 290 2.06 16.28 -0.49
CA PRO A 290 2.50 17.12 -1.59
C PRO A 290 1.80 16.73 -2.91
N PRO A 291 1.63 17.67 -3.87
CA PRO A 291 2.24 19.00 -3.92
C PRO A 291 1.58 20.03 -3.02
N PRO A 292 2.23 21.19 -2.79
CA PRO A 292 1.65 22.29 -2.00
C PRO A 292 0.27 22.70 -2.50
N GLY A 293 -0.69 22.86 -1.57
CA GLY A 293 -2.08 23.23 -1.84
C GLY A 293 -3.06 22.06 -1.83
N GLU A 294 -2.60 20.82 -1.74
CA GLU A 294 -3.45 19.62 -1.71
C GLU A 294 -3.61 19.01 -0.31
N TRP A 295 -3.02 19.65 0.70
CA TRP A 295 -3.20 19.25 2.08
C TRP A 295 -4.65 19.45 2.54
N ASN A 296 -5.31 18.38 2.98
CA ASN A 296 -6.66 18.46 3.53
C ASN A 296 -6.71 18.94 4.99
N ALA A 297 -5.54 18.99 5.65
CA ALA A 297 -5.34 19.52 7.01
C ALA A 297 -3.98 20.23 7.11
N VAL A 298 -3.60 20.71 8.30
CA VAL A 298 -2.31 21.39 8.52
C VAL A 298 -1.15 20.46 8.16
N PRO A 299 -0.21 20.90 7.28
CA PRO A 299 0.95 20.08 6.89
C PRO A 299 1.84 19.70 8.07
N ALA A 300 2.64 18.66 7.87
CA ALA A 300 3.73 18.33 8.78
C ALA A 300 4.74 19.47 8.89
N THR A 301 5.60 19.44 9.92
CA THR A 301 6.66 20.46 10.10
C THR A 301 7.74 20.41 9.03
N ASP A 302 7.92 19.26 8.40
CA ASP A 302 8.84 19.10 7.26
C ASP A 302 8.13 18.53 6.01
N PRO A 303 7.23 19.30 5.39
CA PRO A 303 6.42 18.79 4.28
C PRO A 303 7.23 18.51 3.01
N ALA A 304 8.43 19.07 2.88
CA ALA A 304 9.34 18.84 1.75
C ALA A 304 9.95 17.44 1.76
N PHE A 305 9.90 16.72 2.88
CA PHE A 305 10.42 15.37 3.06
C PHE A 305 9.33 14.35 3.36
N TRP A 306 8.08 14.65 2.97
CA TRP A 306 7.00 13.68 3.00
C TRP A 306 7.37 12.46 2.17
N GLY A 307 7.32 11.27 2.77
CA GLY A 307 7.83 10.05 2.15
C GLY A 307 8.85 9.34 3.04
N LEU A 308 9.60 8.41 2.47
CA LEU A 308 10.65 7.66 3.13
C LEU A 308 12.03 8.03 2.57
N THR A 309 12.92 8.49 3.43
CA THR A 309 14.34 8.71 3.13
C THR A 309 15.19 7.82 4.03
N LEU A 310 15.99 6.96 3.43
CA LEU A 310 16.99 6.14 4.11
C LEU A 310 18.38 6.73 3.90
N ARG A 311 19.15 6.86 4.99
CA ARG A 311 20.49 7.44 4.99
C ARG A 311 21.46 6.51 5.71
N VAL A 312 22.73 6.52 5.34
CA VAL A 312 23.76 5.91 6.19
C VAL A 312 24.06 6.86 7.36
N ALA A 313 24.10 6.32 8.58
CA ALA A 313 24.44 7.09 9.78
C ALA A 313 25.90 7.59 9.71
N ASP A 314 26.82 6.76 9.21
CA ASP A 314 28.18 7.17 8.88
C ASP A 314 28.31 7.44 7.38
N PRO A 315 28.57 8.68 6.92
CA PRO A 315 28.75 9.00 5.50
C PRO A 315 29.82 8.15 4.79
N ALA A 316 30.86 7.66 5.50
CA ALA A 316 31.86 6.79 4.95
C ALA A 316 31.30 5.41 4.53
N ALA A 317 30.20 4.98 5.13
CA ALA A 317 29.50 3.74 4.78
C ALA A 317 28.80 3.82 3.40
N ARG A 318 28.59 5.01 2.84
CA ARG A 318 27.91 5.20 1.54
C ARG A 318 28.59 4.41 0.41
N ALA A 319 29.93 4.23 0.47
CA ALA A 319 30.68 3.46 -0.52
C ALA A 319 30.34 1.95 -0.52
N SER A 320 29.77 1.43 0.55
CA SER A 320 29.34 0.03 0.68
C SER A 320 27.90 -0.22 0.20
N VAL A 321 27.21 0.80 -0.29
CA VAL A 321 25.82 0.73 -0.73
C VAL A 321 25.75 0.80 -2.25
N ARG A 322 25.00 -0.12 -2.87
CA ARG A 322 24.76 -0.18 -4.30
C ARG A 322 23.25 -0.09 -4.58
N PRO A 323 22.76 0.91 -5.33
CA PRO A 323 21.37 0.93 -5.76
C PRO A 323 21.14 -0.14 -6.83
N PHE A 324 19.93 -0.71 -6.86
CA PHE A 324 19.48 -1.58 -7.93
C PHE A 324 17.98 -1.41 -8.20
N ASN A 325 17.54 -1.81 -9.41
CA ASN A 325 16.11 -1.83 -9.71
C ASN A 325 15.50 -3.10 -9.11
N TYR A 326 14.63 -2.93 -8.12
CA TYR A 326 13.93 -4.04 -7.49
C TYR A 326 12.65 -4.37 -8.26
N GLU A 327 12.45 -5.66 -8.53
CA GLU A 327 11.23 -6.21 -9.11
C GLU A 327 10.75 -7.38 -8.23
N PRO A 328 9.50 -7.35 -7.70
CA PRO A 328 8.99 -8.41 -6.83
C PRO A 328 8.86 -9.76 -7.55
N VAL A 329 8.61 -9.73 -8.86
CA VAL A 329 8.52 -10.93 -9.70
C VAL A 329 9.69 -10.90 -10.70
N PRO A 330 10.60 -11.88 -10.66
CA PRO A 330 11.78 -11.88 -11.51
C PRO A 330 11.41 -12.11 -12.99
N ALA A 331 11.84 -11.18 -13.86
CA ALA A 331 11.52 -11.22 -15.28
C ALA A 331 12.06 -12.50 -15.96
N GLY A 332 11.19 -13.18 -16.72
CA GLY A 332 11.57 -14.39 -17.50
C GLY A 332 11.86 -15.64 -16.65
N GLN A 333 11.55 -15.61 -15.35
CA GLN A 333 11.74 -16.74 -14.45
C GLN A 333 10.43 -17.31 -13.90
N THR A 334 9.28 -16.83 -14.39
CA THR A 334 7.97 -17.29 -13.96
C THR A 334 7.59 -18.62 -14.61
N LEU A 335 6.99 -19.50 -13.82
CA LEU A 335 6.28 -20.69 -14.32
C LEU A 335 4.95 -20.28 -14.94
N VAL A 336 4.21 -19.43 -14.23
CA VAL A 336 2.95 -18.83 -14.67
C VAL A 336 2.88 -17.40 -14.17
N SER A 337 2.25 -16.52 -14.96
CA SER A 337 1.91 -15.16 -14.57
C SER A 337 0.54 -14.78 -15.13
N LEU A 338 -0.42 -14.58 -14.25
CA LEU A 338 -1.77 -14.10 -14.52
C LEU A 338 -1.90 -12.74 -13.81
N ILE A 339 -1.53 -11.66 -14.48
CA ILE A 339 -1.47 -10.31 -13.90
C ILE A 339 -2.25 -9.31 -14.74
N GLY A 340 -2.55 -8.15 -14.16
CA GLY A 340 -3.37 -7.14 -14.84
C GLY A 340 -4.81 -7.59 -15.04
N ILE A 341 -5.35 -8.33 -14.08
CA ILE A 341 -6.71 -8.89 -14.15
C ILE A 341 -7.72 -7.79 -13.86
N GLY A 342 -8.64 -7.58 -14.78
CA GLY A 342 -9.76 -6.64 -14.65
C GLY A 342 -10.99 -7.27 -14.00
N ASP A 343 -12.09 -6.49 -13.92
CA ASP A 343 -13.36 -6.90 -13.31
C ASP A 343 -13.97 -8.15 -13.95
N ARG A 344 -14.70 -8.92 -13.15
CA ARG A 344 -15.50 -10.10 -13.54
C ARG A 344 -14.71 -11.08 -14.38
N ALA A 345 -13.46 -11.30 -14.00
CA ALA A 345 -12.58 -12.16 -14.76
C ALA A 345 -12.19 -13.40 -13.96
N THR A 346 -12.37 -14.58 -14.55
CA THR A 346 -11.71 -15.80 -14.10
C THR A 346 -10.68 -16.20 -15.15
N ARG A 347 -9.42 -16.34 -14.72
CA ARG A 347 -8.30 -16.70 -15.58
C ARG A 347 -7.59 -17.91 -15.05
N SER A 348 -7.09 -18.73 -15.97
CA SER A 348 -6.28 -19.90 -15.61
C SER A 348 -5.07 -20.04 -16.53
N SER A 349 -4.03 -20.62 -16.00
CA SER A 349 -2.85 -21.07 -16.75
C SER A 349 -2.19 -22.20 -15.99
N GLY A 350 -1.32 -22.98 -16.63
CA GLY A 350 -0.72 -24.12 -15.97
C GLY A 350 0.77 -24.30 -16.25
N PHE A 351 1.39 -25.13 -15.41
CA PHE A 351 2.77 -25.56 -15.54
C PHE A 351 2.93 -27.01 -15.06
N THR A 352 4.07 -27.63 -15.42
CA THR A 352 4.42 -28.98 -14.98
C THR A 352 5.75 -28.95 -14.25
N LEU A 353 5.79 -29.57 -13.06
CA LEU A 353 6.99 -29.85 -12.29
C LEU A 353 7.45 -31.28 -12.53
N ARG A 354 8.71 -31.45 -12.94
CA ARG A 354 9.33 -32.77 -13.15
C ARG A 354 9.92 -33.37 -11.90
N ARG A 355 10.05 -32.57 -10.82
CA ARG A 355 10.42 -32.98 -9.46
C ARG A 355 9.73 -32.12 -8.43
N ALA A 356 9.65 -32.60 -7.21
CA ALA A 356 9.17 -31.81 -6.08
C ALA A 356 10.07 -30.58 -5.87
N MET A 357 9.46 -29.41 -5.61
CA MET A 357 10.19 -28.16 -5.35
C MET A 357 9.35 -27.14 -4.60
N GLU A 358 10.05 -26.22 -3.95
CA GLU A 358 9.43 -25.00 -3.43
C GLU A 358 9.20 -24.01 -4.58
N VAL A 359 7.97 -23.60 -4.75
CA VAL A 359 7.61 -22.49 -5.62
C VAL A 359 7.26 -21.28 -4.78
N ARG A 360 7.59 -20.10 -5.27
CA ARG A 360 7.13 -18.86 -4.70
C ARG A 360 5.85 -18.42 -5.40
N VAL A 361 4.87 -18.04 -4.63
CA VAL A 361 3.62 -17.45 -5.10
C VAL A 361 3.61 -15.98 -4.67
N TYR A 362 3.45 -15.10 -5.64
CA TYR A 362 3.25 -13.67 -5.44
C TYR A 362 1.87 -13.32 -5.98
N ALA A 363 0.93 -13.00 -5.11
CA ALA A 363 -0.46 -12.75 -5.49
C ALA A 363 -1.01 -11.51 -4.80
N ILE A 364 -1.62 -10.61 -5.58
CA ILE A 364 -2.30 -9.43 -5.08
C ILE A 364 -3.78 -9.52 -5.41
N GLY A 365 -4.63 -9.24 -4.43
CA GLY A 365 -6.08 -9.29 -4.59
C GLY A 365 -6.83 -8.44 -3.58
N GLU A 366 -8.15 -8.53 -3.60
CA GLU A 366 -9.05 -7.85 -2.68
C GLU A 366 -9.54 -8.80 -1.60
N GLY A 367 -9.53 -8.33 -0.33
CA GLY A 367 -10.07 -9.10 0.77
C GLY A 367 -10.33 -8.28 2.02
N THR A 368 -11.21 -8.80 2.86
CA THR A 368 -11.56 -8.26 4.18
C THR A 368 -11.47 -9.38 5.23
N GLU A 369 -11.71 -9.08 6.49
CA GLU A 369 -11.79 -10.10 7.55
C GLU A 369 -12.86 -11.18 7.28
N ASP A 370 -13.86 -10.89 6.45
CA ASP A 370 -14.88 -11.85 6.03
C ASP A 370 -14.39 -12.82 4.94
N GLY A 371 -13.23 -12.57 4.33
CA GLY A 371 -12.60 -13.41 3.32
C GLY A 371 -12.03 -12.64 2.13
N MET A 372 -11.50 -13.39 1.18
CA MET A 372 -10.99 -12.85 -0.08
C MET A 372 -12.12 -12.69 -1.10
N VAL A 373 -12.07 -11.63 -1.88
CA VAL A 373 -13.00 -11.30 -2.97
C VAL A 373 -12.32 -11.55 -4.32
N ASP A 374 -11.13 -10.92 -4.52
CA ASP A 374 -10.26 -11.20 -5.65
C ASP A 374 -9.09 -12.05 -5.16
N TYR A 375 -8.92 -13.25 -5.69
CA TYR A 375 -7.93 -14.18 -5.16
C TYR A 375 -7.47 -15.27 -6.12
N ALA A 376 -6.36 -15.92 -5.77
CA ALA A 376 -5.77 -17.02 -6.51
C ALA A 376 -5.84 -18.34 -5.76
N TRP A 377 -5.80 -19.46 -6.52
CA TRP A 377 -5.59 -20.81 -5.98
C TRP A 377 -4.84 -21.70 -6.97
N ILE A 378 -4.27 -22.79 -6.45
CA ILE A 378 -3.52 -23.79 -7.22
C ILE A 378 -4.23 -25.13 -7.13
N VAL A 379 -4.42 -25.78 -8.26
CA VAL A 379 -5.04 -27.11 -8.39
C VAL A 379 -4.02 -28.11 -8.92
N ASP A 380 -3.90 -29.27 -8.28
CA ASP A 380 -3.27 -30.45 -8.87
C ASP A 380 -4.16 -30.96 -10.01
N ALA A 381 -3.72 -30.77 -11.24
CA ALA A 381 -4.51 -31.08 -12.44
C ALA A 381 -4.72 -32.58 -12.66
N THR A 382 -4.00 -33.46 -11.96
CA THR A 382 -4.16 -34.92 -12.01
C THR A 382 -5.21 -35.39 -11.01
N ARG A 383 -5.16 -34.82 -9.80
CA ARG A 383 -6.06 -35.18 -8.71
C ARG A 383 -7.31 -34.32 -8.66
N HIS A 384 -7.37 -33.26 -9.48
CA HIS A 384 -8.45 -32.25 -9.50
C HIS A 384 -8.74 -31.68 -8.10
N ARG A 385 -7.69 -31.42 -7.32
CA ARG A 385 -7.79 -30.98 -5.95
C ARG A 385 -6.96 -29.72 -5.71
N ARG A 386 -7.57 -28.76 -5.03
CA ARG A 386 -6.90 -27.54 -4.59
C ARG A 386 -5.77 -27.88 -3.61
N VAL A 387 -4.57 -27.40 -3.88
CA VAL A 387 -3.36 -27.62 -3.06
C VAL A 387 -2.90 -26.36 -2.36
N TRP A 388 -3.34 -25.20 -2.82
CA TRP A 388 -3.11 -23.91 -2.19
C TRP A 388 -4.23 -22.92 -2.54
N THR A 389 -4.55 -22.00 -1.63
CA THR A 389 -5.52 -20.91 -1.81
C THR A 389 -5.01 -19.68 -1.09
N MET A 390 -5.11 -18.52 -1.71
CA MET A 390 -4.90 -17.23 -1.08
C MET A 390 -6.00 -16.98 -0.07
N ARG A 391 -5.66 -16.84 1.22
CA ARG A 391 -6.59 -16.58 2.31
C ARG A 391 -6.25 -15.27 2.97
N TYR A 392 -7.23 -14.55 3.48
CA TYR A 392 -7.04 -13.25 4.13
C TYR A 392 -6.00 -13.34 5.28
N GLU A 393 -6.12 -14.35 6.15
CA GLU A 393 -5.23 -14.56 7.29
C GLU A 393 -3.76 -14.84 6.91
N ASP A 394 -3.51 -15.33 5.68
CA ASP A 394 -2.17 -15.61 5.16
C ASP A 394 -1.58 -14.42 4.38
N THR A 395 -2.32 -13.32 4.27
CA THR A 395 -1.91 -12.15 3.50
C THR A 395 -1.51 -10.98 4.39
N GLU A 396 -0.73 -10.08 3.83
CA GLU A 396 -0.43 -8.79 4.41
C GLU A 396 -1.02 -7.65 3.57
N HIS A 397 -1.02 -6.43 4.11
CA HIS A 397 -1.48 -5.25 3.39
C HIS A 397 -0.56 -4.93 2.20
N ALA A 398 -1.15 -4.76 1.01
CA ALA A 398 -0.42 -4.53 -0.24
C ALA A 398 -0.12 -3.05 -0.55
N GLY A 399 -0.41 -2.14 0.40
CA GLY A 399 -0.38 -0.69 0.18
C GLY A 399 -1.70 -0.16 -0.39
N GLY A 400 -1.90 1.15 -0.34
CA GLY A 400 -3.14 1.81 -0.79
C GLY A 400 -4.33 1.50 0.11
N ALA A 401 -5.47 1.12 -0.47
CA ALA A 401 -6.67 0.79 0.28
C ALA A 401 -6.48 -0.43 1.20
N GLU A 402 -7.11 -0.44 2.36
CA GLU A 402 -7.00 -1.51 3.38
C GLU A 402 -7.36 -2.90 2.85
N LYS A 403 -8.28 -2.97 1.90
CA LYS A 403 -8.71 -4.19 1.23
C LYS A 403 -7.69 -4.76 0.22
N ASN A 404 -6.63 -4.02 -0.12
CA ASN A 404 -5.54 -4.54 -0.95
C ASN A 404 -4.71 -5.54 -0.15
N ARG A 405 -4.69 -6.79 -0.60
CA ARG A 405 -4.03 -7.90 0.10
C ARG A 405 -2.91 -8.48 -0.76
N LEU A 406 -1.79 -8.80 -0.14
CA LEU A 406 -0.63 -9.43 -0.74
C LEU A 406 -0.34 -10.77 -0.07
N PHE A 407 -0.31 -11.83 -0.85
CA PHE A 407 0.39 -13.06 -0.48
C PHE A 407 1.75 -13.09 -1.17
N ASP A 408 2.80 -13.25 -0.41
CA ASP A 408 4.16 -13.39 -0.91
C ASP A 408 4.90 -14.46 -0.11
N GLY A 409 4.79 -15.71 -0.55
CA GLY A 409 5.27 -16.86 0.22
C GLY A 409 5.65 -18.05 -0.64
N THR A 410 6.23 -19.08 0.00
CA THR A 410 6.61 -20.33 -0.62
C THR A 410 5.56 -21.42 -0.40
N VAL A 411 5.36 -22.21 -1.43
CA VAL A 411 4.46 -23.38 -1.42
C VAL A 411 5.25 -24.60 -1.90
N HIS A 412 5.22 -25.68 -1.13
CA HIS A 412 5.81 -26.96 -1.55
C HIS A 412 4.86 -27.68 -2.52
N LEU A 413 5.35 -28.01 -3.70
CA LEU A 413 4.62 -28.78 -4.70
C LEU A 413 5.41 -30.03 -5.10
N GLU A 414 4.73 -31.18 -5.15
CA GLU A 414 5.28 -32.42 -5.65
C GLU A 414 5.49 -32.40 -7.17
N ALA A 415 6.15 -33.41 -7.72
CA ALA A 415 6.18 -33.58 -9.18
C ALA A 415 4.77 -33.80 -9.71
N GLY A 416 4.36 -33.02 -10.70
CA GLY A 416 3.00 -33.07 -11.26
C GLY A 416 2.67 -31.87 -12.11
N SER A 417 1.46 -31.86 -12.65
CA SER A 417 0.92 -30.76 -13.44
C SER A 417 -0.08 -29.96 -12.61
N TYR A 418 0.02 -28.63 -12.68
CA TYR A 418 -0.74 -27.72 -11.87
C TYR A 418 -1.44 -26.67 -12.71
N LEU A 419 -2.67 -26.33 -12.32
CA LEU A 419 -3.41 -25.18 -12.83
C LEU A 419 -3.45 -24.11 -11.78
N ILE A 420 -3.14 -22.89 -12.18
CA ILE A 420 -3.27 -21.68 -11.37
C ILE A 420 -4.52 -20.97 -11.85
N HIS A 421 -5.34 -20.56 -10.92
CA HIS A 421 -6.54 -19.80 -11.17
C HIS A 421 -6.47 -18.47 -10.44
N TYR A 422 -7.09 -17.45 -11.00
CA TYR A 422 -7.37 -16.17 -10.36
C TYR A 422 -8.77 -15.73 -10.74
N THR A 423 -9.55 -15.27 -9.76
CA THR A 423 -10.89 -14.72 -9.97
C THR A 423 -10.97 -13.31 -9.44
N SER A 424 -11.79 -12.45 -10.07
CA SER A 424 -12.10 -11.10 -9.60
C SER A 424 -13.60 -10.84 -9.71
N ASP A 425 -14.10 -10.03 -8.79
CA ASP A 425 -15.48 -9.55 -8.79
C ASP A 425 -15.71 -8.37 -9.77
N GLY A 426 -16.75 -7.58 -9.58
CA GLY A 426 -17.15 -6.48 -10.47
C GLY A 426 -16.59 -5.11 -10.11
N SER A 427 -15.61 -5.02 -9.21
CA SER A 427 -15.08 -3.76 -8.73
C SER A 427 -13.63 -3.88 -8.22
N HIS A 428 -12.94 -2.75 -8.07
CA HIS A 428 -11.59 -2.67 -7.49
C HIS A 428 -10.58 -3.62 -8.12
N SER A 429 -10.45 -3.62 -9.43
CA SER A 429 -9.50 -4.44 -10.18
C SER A 429 -8.55 -3.60 -11.02
N TYR A 430 -7.63 -4.25 -11.72
CA TYR A 430 -6.64 -3.56 -12.54
C TYR A 430 -7.27 -2.60 -13.56
N ASN A 431 -6.85 -1.31 -13.49
CA ASN A 431 -7.37 -0.17 -14.27
C ASN A 431 -8.83 0.25 -13.95
N ASN A 432 -9.47 -0.32 -12.93
CA ASN A 432 -10.79 0.10 -12.47
C ASN A 432 -10.88 0.16 -10.94
N TRP A 433 -10.02 0.98 -10.33
CA TRP A 433 -9.91 1.12 -8.88
C TRP A 433 -11.05 1.97 -8.32
N ASN A 434 -11.80 1.47 -7.35
CA ASN A 434 -12.80 2.22 -6.59
C ASN A 434 -12.27 2.79 -5.26
N ALA A 435 -10.99 2.54 -4.96
CA ALA A 435 -10.20 3.09 -3.85
C ALA A 435 -8.73 3.10 -4.26
N SER A 436 -7.82 3.57 -3.41
CA SER A 436 -6.37 3.64 -3.70
C SER A 436 -5.82 2.29 -4.14
N PRO A 437 -5.11 2.20 -5.27
CA PRO A 437 -4.55 0.94 -5.77
C PRO A 437 -3.43 0.40 -4.85
N PRO A 438 -3.08 -0.88 -4.95
CA PRO A 438 -1.94 -1.43 -4.22
C PRO A 438 -0.61 -0.86 -4.73
N ALA A 439 0.44 -0.95 -3.92
CA ALA A 439 1.79 -0.48 -4.28
C ALA A 439 2.31 -1.06 -5.60
N GLU A 440 1.98 -2.31 -5.86
CA GLU A 440 2.38 -3.04 -7.07
C GLU A 440 1.17 -3.34 -7.96
N ALA A 441 0.36 -2.33 -8.27
CA ALA A 441 -0.89 -2.45 -9.01
C ALA A 441 -0.79 -3.27 -10.32
N ARG A 442 0.35 -3.20 -11.02
CA ARG A 442 0.58 -3.97 -12.26
C ARG A 442 0.60 -5.47 -12.05
N TYR A 443 0.84 -5.94 -10.81
CA TYR A 443 0.86 -7.35 -10.44
C TYR A 443 -0.48 -7.83 -9.86
N TRP A 444 -1.55 -7.04 -9.96
CA TRP A 444 -2.90 -7.48 -9.58
C TRP A 444 -3.24 -8.78 -10.29
N GLY A 445 -3.35 -9.87 -9.53
CA GLY A 445 -3.36 -11.22 -10.05
C GLY A 445 -2.39 -12.13 -9.32
N VAL A 446 -1.80 -13.11 -10.01
CA VAL A 446 -0.86 -14.08 -9.42
C VAL A 446 0.30 -14.39 -10.34
N SER A 447 1.49 -14.50 -9.77
CA SER A 447 2.69 -15.02 -10.43
C SER A 447 3.30 -16.16 -9.62
N VAL A 448 3.71 -17.23 -10.28
CA VAL A 448 4.36 -18.39 -9.67
C VAL A 448 5.73 -18.59 -10.32
N PHE A 449 6.75 -18.73 -9.51
CA PHE A 449 8.14 -18.93 -9.94
C PHE A 449 8.91 -19.79 -8.95
N PRO A 450 10.05 -20.39 -9.34
CA PRO A 450 10.87 -21.17 -8.42
C PRO A 450 11.32 -20.32 -7.22
N ALA A 451 11.22 -20.83 -5.99
CA ALA A 451 11.66 -20.11 -4.79
C ALA A 451 13.14 -19.71 -4.83
N SER A 452 13.97 -20.43 -5.62
CA SER A 452 15.36 -20.06 -5.90
C SER A 452 15.53 -18.80 -6.78
N GLY A 453 14.44 -18.26 -7.33
CA GLY A 453 14.45 -17.15 -8.28
C GLY A 453 14.99 -17.51 -9.68
N ARG A 454 15.31 -18.79 -9.95
CA ARG A 454 15.84 -19.26 -11.23
C ARG A 454 15.04 -20.43 -11.77
N LEU A 455 14.47 -20.26 -12.95
CA LEU A 455 13.78 -21.32 -13.67
C LEU A 455 14.82 -22.21 -14.39
N ASN A 456 14.85 -23.50 -14.02
CA ASN A 456 15.60 -24.53 -14.74
C ASN A 456 14.64 -25.34 -15.61
N PRO A 457 14.76 -25.33 -16.95
CA PRO A 457 13.89 -26.09 -17.84
C PRO A 457 13.91 -27.61 -17.60
N ALA A 458 14.94 -28.14 -16.95
CA ALA A 458 15.00 -29.55 -16.57
C ALA A 458 14.04 -29.89 -15.41
N ASP A 459 13.73 -28.93 -14.55
CA ASP A 459 12.92 -29.13 -13.34
C ASP A 459 11.44 -28.79 -13.55
N ALA A 460 11.14 -27.87 -14.45
CA ALA A 460 9.77 -27.42 -14.74
C ALA A 460 9.62 -26.96 -16.19
N GLY A 461 8.40 -26.91 -16.67
CA GLY A 461 8.10 -26.50 -18.05
C GLY A 461 6.64 -26.15 -18.27
N PRO A 462 6.26 -25.93 -19.53
CA PRO A 462 4.86 -25.69 -19.91
C PRO A 462 3.94 -26.79 -19.37
N PHE A 463 2.66 -26.43 -19.25
CA PHE A 463 1.64 -27.35 -18.79
C PHE A 463 1.54 -28.58 -19.71
N GLU A 464 1.78 -29.73 -19.13
CA GLU A 464 1.54 -31.02 -19.75
C GLU A 464 0.38 -31.68 -19.00
N ARG A 465 -0.75 -31.90 -19.66
CA ARG A 465 -1.88 -32.56 -19.00
C ARG A 465 -1.47 -33.98 -18.62
N ALA A 466 -1.31 -34.22 -17.31
CA ALA A 466 -1.06 -35.57 -16.83
C ALA A 466 -2.26 -36.46 -17.20
N SER A 467 -1.98 -37.59 -17.80
CA SER A 467 -3.01 -38.57 -18.11
C SER A 467 -3.45 -39.27 -16.82
N GLY A 468 -4.47 -38.74 -16.14
CA GLY A 468 -5.19 -39.43 -15.05
C GLY A 468 -5.92 -40.70 -15.52
N GLY A 469 -5.47 -41.31 -16.61
CA GLY A 469 -6.11 -42.37 -17.37
C GLY A 469 -6.34 -41.94 -18.82
N THR A 470 -6.55 -42.91 -19.70
CA THR A 470 -6.93 -42.59 -21.10
C THR A 470 -8.32 -41.99 -21.10
N VAL A 471 -8.46 -40.72 -21.57
CA VAL A 471 -9.77 -40.11 -21.80
C VAL A 471 -10.52 -40.88 -22.86
N VAL A 472 -11.70 -41.35 -22.52
CA VAL A 472 -12.63 -42.08 -23.42
C VAL A 472 -13.56 -41.11 -24.10
N ALA A 473 -14.11 -40.14 -23.34
CA ALA A 473 -14.99 -39.10 -23.82
C ALA A 473 -14.94 -37.89 -22.87
N GLN A 474 -15.15 -36.69 -23.39
CA GLN A 474 -15.05 -35.47 -22.61
C GLN A 474 -15.96 -34.38 -23.17
N LEU A 475 -16.64 -33.66 -22.27
CA LEU A 475 -17.38 -32.43 -22.48
C LEU A 475 -17.05 -31.52 -21.31
N VAL A 476 -16.18 -30.53 -21.50
CA VAL A 476 -15.71 -29.62 -20.45
C VAL A 476 -15.72 -28.17 -20.91
N ARG A 477 -15.58 -27.24 -19.97
CA ARG A 477 -15.73 -25.81 -20.21
C ARG A 477 -17.12 -25.47 -20.76
N MET A 478 -18.12 -26.10 -20.18
CA MET A 478 -19.52 -25.92 -20.59
C MET A 478 -20.01 -24.55 -20.13
N GLY A 479 -20.51 -23.75 -21.08
CA GLY A 479 -21.08 -22.42 -20.85
C GLY A 479 -22.53 -22.46 -20.41
N ASN A 480 -23.16 -21.28 -20.24
CA ASN A 480 -24.59 -21.15 -19.94
C ASN A 480 -25.47 -21.62 -21.10
N ASP A 481 -26.65 -22.17 -20.79
CA ASP A 481 -27.65 -22.65 -21.75
C ASP A 481 -27.08 -23.66 -22.77
N GLU A 482 -26.06 -24.41 -22.38
CA GLU A 482 -25.38 -25.33 -23.31
C GLU A 482 -25.89 -26.76 -23.18
N GLN A 483 -26.08 -27.40 -24.31
CA GLN A 483 -26.41 -28.82 -24.41
C GLN A 483 -25.43 -29.49 -25.36
N ALA A 484 -24.45 -30.18 -24.80
CA ALA A 484 -23.40 -30.85 -25.58
C ALA A 484 -23.54 -32.37 -25.53
N ARG A 485 -23.04 -33.03 -26.57
CA ARG A 485 -22.98 -34.48 -26.64
C ARG A 485 -21.77 -34.97 -27.42
N THR A 486 -21.25 -36.13 -27.03
CA THR A 486 -20.27 -36.90 -27.79
C THR A 486 -20.54 -38.40 -27.63
N THR A 487 -20.00 -39.24 -28.50
CA THR A 487 -20.19 -40.69 -28.46
C THR A 487 -18.88 -41.41 -28.19
N PHE A 488 -18.96 -42.53 -27.48
CA PHE A 488 -17.85 -43.45 -27.32
C PHE A 488 -18.28 -44.91 -27.40
N ARG A 489 -17.34 -45.80 -27.69
CA ARG A 489 -17.61 -47.24 -27.86
C ARG A 489 -16.69 -48.06 -26.97
N LEU A 490 -17.28 -49.04 -26.30
CA LEU A 490 -16.58 -50.03 -25.50
C LEU A 490 -16.66 -51.40 -26.24
N THR A 491 -15.52 -52.06 -26.42
CA THR A 491 -15.45 -53.36 -27.09
C THR A 491 -15.62 -54.55 -26.14
N ARG A 492 -15.57 -54.28 -24.83
CA ARG A 492 -15.76 -55.24 -23.73
C ARG A 492 -16.30 -54.49 -22.50
N GLU A 493 -16.77 -55.22 -21.53
CA GLU A 493 -17.10 -54.65 -20.23
C GLU A 493 -15.88 -53.91 -19.65
N THR A 494 -16.08 -52.68 -19.24
CA THR A 494 -14.98 -51.76 -18.86
C THR A 494 -15.38 -50.96 -17.64
N SER A 495 -14.48 -50.90 -16.64
CA SER A 495 -14.59 -49.97 -15.56
C SER A 495 -14.05 -48.60 -15.99
N LEU A 496 -14.84 -47.57 -15.76
CA LEU A 496 -14.59 -46.19 -16.16
C LEU A 496 -14.65 -45.28 -14.92
N ARG A 497 -13.66 -44.42 -14.77
CA ARG A 497 -13.77 -43.29 -13.81
C ARG A 497 -14.54 -42.18 -14.50
N VAL A 498 -15.60 -41.70 -13.87
CA VAL A 498 -16.34 -40.50 -14.26
C VAL A 498 -15.96 -39.38 -13.33
N TYR A 499 -15.51 -38.27 -13.89
CA TYR A 499 -15.31 -37.03 -13.19
C TYR A 499 -16.25 -35.98 -13.79
N ALA A 500 -17.18 -35.46 -12.98
CA ALA A 500 -18.19 -34.51 -13.44
C ALA A 500 -18.36 -33.38 -12.44
N LEU A 501 -18.37 -32.17 -12.96
CA LEU A 501 -18.67 -30.92 -12.22
C LEU A 501 -20.00 -30.36 -12.72
N GLY A 502 -20.78 -29.78 -11.82
CA GLY A 502 -22.05 -29.14 -12.16
C GLY A 502 -22.64 -28.35 -11.02
N GLU A 503 -23.76 -27.70 -11.31
CA GLU A 503 -24.52 -26.92 -10.33
C GLU A 503 -25.63 -27.78 -9.73
N GLY A 504 -25.79 -27.71 -8.39
CA GLY A 504 -26.87 -28.39 -7.70
C GLY A 504 -27.39 -27.58 -6.52
N SER A 505 -28.70 -27.60 -6.33
CA SER A 505 -29.39 -26.92 -5.24
C SER A 505 -30.57 -27.74 -4.75
N ASP A 506 -30.87 -27.68 -3.46
CA ASP A 506 -32.05 -28.25 -2.82
C ASP A 506 -32.29 -29.76 -3.10
N GLY A 507 -31.20 -30.50 -3.36
CA GLY A 507 -31.24 -31.93 -3.62
C GLY A 507 -31.33 -32.31 -5.09
N ASP A 508 -31.39 -31.33 -6.00
CA ASP A 508 -31.44 -31.55 -7.45
C ASP A 508 -30.20 -31.00 -8.13
N MET A 509 -29.80 -31.61 -9.26
CA MET A 509 -28.78 -31.09 -10.16
C MET A 509 -29.42 -30.22 -11.22
N VAL A 510 -28.86 -29.01 -11.38
CA VAL A 510 -29.22 -28.01 -12.38
C VAL A 510 -28.34 -28.21 -13.61
N ASP A 511 -27.03 -28.15 -13.43
CA ASP A 511 -26.00 -28.46 -14.41
C ASP A 511 -25.46 -29.86 -14.19
N TYR A 512 -25.52 -30.74 -15.16
CA TYR A 512 -25.07 -32.11 -14.93
C TYR A 512 -24.71 -32.89 -16.19
N GLY A 513 -23.85 -33.88 -15.98
CA GLY A 513 -23.53 -34.91 -16.97
C GLY A 513 -24.39 -36.17 -16.87
N ARG A 514 -24.61 -36.86 -18.00
CA ARG A 514 -25.23 -38.19 -18.07
C ARG A 514 -24.67 -39.03 -19.19
N ILE A 515 -24.81 -40.35 -19.05
CA ILE A 515 -24.43 -41.33 -20.06
C ILE A 515 -25.68 -42.11 -20.48
N GLU A 516 -25.94 -42.19 -21.78
CA GLU A 516 -27.03 -42.92 -22.40
C GLU A 516 -26.47 -44.08 -23.24
N ASN A 517 -27.18 -45.21 -23.30
CA ASN A 517 -26.86 -46.29 -24.26
C ASN A 517 -27.41 -45.97 -25.66
N GLU A 518 -27.15 -46.84 -26.63
CA GLU A 518 -27.58 -46.69 -28.04
C GLU A 518 -29.10 -46.56 -28.21
N ASN A 519 -29.89 -47.07 -27.26
CA ASN A 519 -31.34 -46.98 -27.24
C ASN A 519 -31.86 -45.72 -26.54
N GLY A 520 -31.00 -44.80 -26.13
CA GLY A 520 -31.36 -43.57 -25.41
C GLY A 520 -31.72 -43.78 -23.96
N ARG A 521 -31.52 -44.99 -23.39
CA ARG A 521 -31.73 -45.23 -21.96
C ARG A 521 -30.53 -44.66 -21.16
N VAL A 522 -30.82 -43.85 -20.14
CA VAL A 522 -29.83 -43.35 -19.18
C VAL A 522 -29.28 -44.53 -18.38
N VAL A 523 -27.95 -44.72 -18.43
CA VAL A 523 -27.23 -45.78 -17.70
C VAL A 523 -26.45 -45.21 -16.54
N TRP A 524 -26.17 -43.91 -16.53
CA TRP A 524 -25.63 -43.14 -15.44
C TRP A 524 -26.01 -41.65 -15.57
N LYS A 525 -26.29 -40.99 -14.46
CA LYS A 525 -26.58 -39.55 -14.38
C LYS A 525 -25.97 -39.02 -13.08
N MET A 526 -25.34 -37.85 -13.12
CA MET A 526 -24.89 -37.15 -11.93
C MET A 526 -26.10 -36.82 -11.04
N ALA A 527 -26.07 -37.26 -9.80
CA ALA A 527 -27.12 -37.02 -8.82
C ALA A 527 -26.55 -36.18 -7.67
N TYR A 528 -27.40 -35.33 -7.08
CA TYR A 528 -26.99 -34.45 -5.97
C TYR A 528 -26.51 -35.28 -4.77
N ASP A 529 -27.24 -36.32 -4.40
CA ASP A 529 -26.95 -37.17 -3.24
C ASP A 529 -25.66 -38.01 -3.40
N GLU A 530 -25.22 -38.22 -4.64
CA GLU A 530 -23.99 -38.97 -4.97
C GLU A 530 -22.82 -38.05 -5.27
N SER A 531 -22.97 -36.73 -5.12
CA SER A 531 -21.96 -35.74 -5.39
C SER A 531 -21.47 -35.06 -4.11
N ASP A 532 -20.20 -34.63 -4.14
CA ASP A 532 -19.56 -33.89 -3.08
C ASP A 532 -19.50 -32.38 -3.40
N PRO A 533 -19.27 -31.48 -2.40
CA PRO A 533 -18.94 -30.09 -2.68
C PRO A 533 -17.67 -29.98 -3.52
N ALA A 534 -17.72 -29.14 -4.58
CA ALA A 534 -16.61 -28.93 -5.51
C ALA A 534 -15.73 -27.70 -5.17
N GLY A 535 -15.89 -27.11 -3.97
CA GLY A 535 -15.25 -25.86 -3.58
C GLY A 535 -15.95 -24.62 -4.15
N GLY A 536 -15.55 -23.43 -3.71
CA GLY A 536 -16.22 -22.19 -4.05
C GLY A 536 -17.66 -22.12 -3.55
N ALA A 537 -18.59 -21.72 -4.42
CA ALA A 537 -20.01 -21.62 -4.08
C ALA A 537 -20.60 -22.95 -3.61
N ARG A 538 -21.54 -22.90 -2.65
CA ARG A 538 -22.21 -24.11 -2.11
C ARG A 538 -22.92 -24.96 -3.15
N LYS A 539 -23.33 -24.36 -4.26
CA LYS A 539 -23.99 -25.01 -5.39
C LYS A 539 -23.03 -25.77 -6.31
N ASN A 540 -21.71 -25.56 -6.20
CA ASN A 540 -20.73 -26.33 -6.96
C ASN A 540 -20.66 -27.77 -6.45
N ARG A 541 -20.91 -28.72 -7.34
CA ARG A 541 -20.95 -30.14 -7.03
C ARG A 541 -19.96 -30.92 -7.90
N VAL A 542 -19.34 -31.96 -7.34
CA VAL A 542 -18.43 -32.86 -8.05
C VAL A 542 -18.84 -34.31 -7.82
N PHE A 543 -18.86 -35.09 -8.87
CA PHE A 543 -18.84 -36.56 -8.82
C PHE A 543 -17.48 -37.06 -9.31
N ASP A 544 -16.82 -37.85 -8.52
CA ASP A 544 -15.57 -38.55 -8.87
C ASP A 544 -15.66 -40.00 -8.44
N GLY A 545 -16.09 -40.85 -9.34
CA GLY A 545 -16.40 -42.24 -9.03
C GLY A 545 -16.17 -43.19 -10.18
N VAL A 546 -16.22 -44.50 -9.89
CA VAL A 546 -16.06 -45.57 -10.89
C VAL A 546 -17.38 -46.22 -11.18
N ILE A 547 -17.69 -46.33 -12.49
CA ILE A 547 -18.82 -47.09 -13.00
C ILE A 547 -18.33 -48.20 -13.91
N THR A 548 -19.10 -49.28 -14.05
CA THR A 548 -18.80 -50.36 -14.99
C THR A 548 -19.89 -50.46 -16.07
N LEU A 549 -19.49 -50.36 -17.32
CA LEU A 549 -20.41 -50.45 -18.45
C LEU A 549 -20.08 -51.66 -19.33
N PRO A 550 -21.08 -52.41 -19.83
CA PRO A 550 -20.89 -53.48 -20.79
C PRO A 550 -20.30 -53.02 -22.15
N ALA A 551 -19.90 -53.94 -22.99
CA ALA A 551 -19.62 -53.61 -24.40
C ALA A 551 -20.82 -52.96 -25.06
N GLY A 552 -20.62 -51.87 -25.79
CA GLY A 552 -21.71 -51.10 -26.41
C GLY A 552 -21.27 -49.74 -26.91
N THR A 553 -22.21 -49.05 -27.55
CA THR A 553 -22.04 -47.62 -27.93
C THR A 553 -22.83 -46.77 -26.96
N TYR A 554 -22.19 -45.66 -26.51
CA TYR A 554 -22.73 -44.76 -25.52
C TYR A 554 -22.69 -43.32 -26.00
N VAL A 555 -23.65 -42.53 -25.53
CA VAL A 555 -23.69 -41.07 -25.72
C VAL A 555 -23.44 -40.41 -24.39
N LEU A 556 -22.35 -39.63 -24.29
CA LEU A 556 -22.08 -38.74 -23.19
C LEU A 556 -22.81 -37.42 -23.46
N ARG A 557 -23.51 -36.88 -22.47
CA ARG A 557 -24.22 -35.62 -22.57
C ARG A 557 -23.91 -34.76 -21.35
N TYR A 558 -23.95 -33.44 -21.58
CA TYR A 558 -23.95 -32.44 -20.52
C TYR A 558 -25.01 -31.39 -20.81
N THR A 559 -25.68 -30.90 -19.77
CA THR A 559 -26.71 -29.86 -19.86
C THR A 559 -26.43 -28.82 -18.78
N SER A 560 -26.45 -27.55 -19.16
CA SER A 560 -26.40 -26.40 -18.26
C SER A 560 -27.60 -25.49 -18.42
N ASP A 561 -27.92 -24.73 -17.38
CA ASP A 561 -28.92 -23.67 -17.42
C ASP A 561 -28.28 -22.30 -17.80
N GLY A 562 -29.00 -21.18 -17.59
CA GLY A 562 -28.61 -19.85 -18.04
C GLY A 562 -27.72 -19.09 -17.06
N SER A 563 -27.13 -19.75 -16.05
CA SER A 563 -26.28 -19.08 -15.04
C SER A 563 -25.23 -20.00 -14.44
N HIS A 564 -24.18 -19.41 -13.85
CA HIS A 564 -23.15 -20.12 -13.10
C HIS A 564 -22.45 -21.24 -13.88
N ALA A 565 -21.95 -20.93 -15.06
CA ALA A 565 -21.19 -21.87 -15.88
C ALA A 565 -19.81 -21.34 -16.26
N TYR A 566 -19.02 -22.15 -16.96
CA TYR A 566 -17.66 -21.79 -17.33
C TYR A 566 -17.59 -20.46 -18.09
N GLY A 567 -16.80 -19.53 -17.54
CA GLY A 567 -16.59 -18.18 -18.10
C GLY A 567 -17.64 -17.15 -17.70
N ASP A 568 -18.73 -17.54 -16.99
CA ASP A 568 -19.77 -16.62 -16.52
C ASP A 568 -20.31 -17.07 -15.14
N TRP A 569 -19.47 -16.94 -14.13
CA TRP A 569 -19.79 -17.33 -12.75
C TRP A 569 -20.58 -16.23 -12.06
N ASN A 570 -21.75 -16.54 -11.50
CA ASN A 570 -22.57 -15.62 -10.71
C ASN A 570 -22.32 -15.75 -9.19
N ASP A 571 -21.37 -16.62 -8.80
CA ASP A 571 -20.87 -16.86 -7.46
C ASP A 571 -19.46 -17.47 -7.58
N ASP A 572 -18.77 -17.79 -6.48
CA ASP A 572 -17.43 -18.36 -6.50
C ASP A 572 -17.33 -19.61 -7.38
N PRO A 573 -16.35 -19.66 -8.31
CA PRO A 573 -16.16 -20.84 -9.18
C PRO A 573 -15.73 -22.07 -8.36
N PRO A 574 -15.91 -23.31 -8.90
CA PRO A 574 -15.41 -24.52 -8.25
C PRO A 574 -13.88 -24.55 -8.18
N ASP A 575 -13.32 -25.51 -7.43
CA ASP A 575 -11.87 -25.68 -7.31
C ASP A 575 -11.18 -25.92 -8.66
N ASP A 576 -11.84 -26.66 -9.57
CA ASP A 576 -11.35 -26.98 -10.91
C ASP A 576 -12.33 -26.48 -12.01
N PRO A 577 -12.43 -25.16 -12.26
CA PRO A 577 -13.39 -24.59 -13.20
C PRO A 577 -13.14 -25.03 -14.65
N GLU A 578 -11.90 -25.37 -15.02
CA GLU A 578 -11.55 -25.87 -16.34
C GLU A 578 -12.21 -27.20 -16.69
N SER A 579 -12.59 -27.98 -15.68
CA SER A 579 -13.29 -29.27 -15.83
C SER A 579 -14.80 -29.17 -15.70
N TRP A 580 -15.39 -27.95 -15.62
CA TRP A 580 -16.84 -27.77 -15.57
C TRP A 580 -17.50 -28.49 -16.75
N GLY A 581 -18.25 -29.57 -16.42
CA GLY A 581 -18.69 -30.53 -17.40
C GLY A 581 -18.48 -31.96 -16.95
N ILE A 582 -18.13 -32.87 -17.87
CA ILE A 582 -17.93 -34.30 -17.58
C ILE A 582 -16.77 -34.89 -18.39
N THR A 583 -15.92 -35.66 -17.74
CA THR A 583 -14.86 -36.47 -18.36
C THR A 583 -14.97 -37.94 -17.94
N VAL A 584 -14.86 -38.82 -18.89
CA VAL A 584 -14.85 -40.28 -18.68
C VAL A 584 -13.46 -40.81 -19.01
N PHE A 585 -12.84 -41.47 -18.05
CA PHE A 585 -11.50 -42.08 -18.16
C PHE A 585 -11.60 -43.61 -18.13
N ARG A 586 -10.71 -44.28 -18.81
CA ARG A 586 -10.53 -45.72 -18.67
C ARG A 586 -9.72 -46.01 -17.40
N THR A 587 -10.29 -46.78 -16.45
CA THR A 587 -9.54 -47.30 -15.28
C THR A 587 -8.78 -48.55 -15.68
N GLY A 588 -7.47 -48.59 -15.44
CA GLY A 588 -6.64 -49.75 -15.68
C GLY A 588 -5.36 -49.40 -16.43
N ASN A 589 -4.28 -50.08 -16.06
CA ASN A 589 -2.99 -50.00 -16.75
C ASN A 589 -3.17 -50.22 -18.24
N PRO A 590 -2.37 -49.52 -19.07
CA PRO A 590 -2.36 -49.72 -20.53
C PRO A 590 -2.01 -51.12 -20.91
#